data_d59a38ad233bcb6caaa778b66263de97
#
_entry.id   d59a38ad233bcb6caaa778b66263de97
#
_cell.length_a   1.000
_cell.length_b   1.000
_cell.length_c   1.000
_cell.angle_alpha   90.00
_cell.angle_beta   90.00
_cell.angle_gamma   90.00
#
_symmetry.space_group_name_H-M   'P 1'
#
loop_
_entity.id
_entity.type
_entity.pdbx_description
1 polymer ?
#
loop_
_entity_poly.entity_id
_entity_poly.type
_entity_poly.pdbx_seq_one_letter_code
_entity_poly.pdbx_strand_id
1 'polypeptide(L)'
;NRIDHNEIQTPVGLANTGMEGFTMEEQKVIITIARQYGSGGKTIGQMLAEDLQIPCYSIEILRMASEDSGINEMLFNQADEKLKGIHLFSKAKGVYQGKVIPPESDGFVSNDNLFNYQAKIIREIAEKESCVFIGRCADFILKDNPNVVSVFVHAPKDYCLQRALERSSMNEKEMLRFMAKTDKYRSDYYHYYTGRNWLGFEKCVEEIKAYIKVRFS
;
A
#
# COMPACT_ATOMS: atom_id res chain seq x y z
N ASN A 1 49.98 0.53 8.46
CA ASN A 1 49.25 -0.71 8.27
C ASN A 1 48.27 -0.51 7.13
N ARG A 2 48.67 -1.01 5.96
CA ARG A 2 47.84 -1.06 4.76
C ARG A 2 46.87 -2.24 4.91
N ILE A 3 45.62 -2.04 4.59
CA ILE A 3 44.61 -3.10 4.40
C ILE A 3 44.46 -3.28 2.89
N ASP A 4 44.85 -4.46 2.42
CA ASP A 4 44.75 -4.87 1.00
C ASP A 4 43.30 -5.03 0.58
N HIS A 5 42.96 -4.41 -0.56
CA HIS A 5 41.72 -4.67 -1.29
C HIS A 5 41.87 -6.00 -2.04
N ASN A 6 41.15 -7.03 -1.62
CA ASN A 6 40.99 -8.26 -2.37
C ASN A 6 39.94 -8.05 -3.48
N GLU A 7 40.40 -8.14 -4.70
CA GLU A 7 39.59 -8.16 -5.92
C GLU A 7 38.67 -9.36 -5.93
N ILE A 8 37.36 -9.08 -6.07
CA ILE A 8 36.37 -10.11 -6.38
C ILE A 8 36.41 -10.35 -7.88
N GLN A 9 37.00 -11.49 -8.28
CA GLN A 9 37.04 -11.97 -9.67
C GLN A 9 35.60 -12.36 -10.09
N THR A 10 35.10 -11.70 -11.11
CA THR A 10 33.92 -12.13 -11.87
C THR A 10 34.25 -13.37 -12.70
N PRO A 11 33.39 -14.41 -12.73
CA PRO A 11 33.60 -15.52 -13.65
C PRO A 11 33.29 -15.09 -15.10
N VAL A 12 34.29 -15.21 -15.94
CA VAL A 12 34.20 -15.05 -17.39
C VAL A 12 33.55 -16.30 -17.99
N GLY A 13 32.57 -16.08 -18.86
CA GLY A 13 32.32 -16.97 -20.00
C GLY A 13 31.32 -18.08 -19.80
N LEU A 14 30.05 -17.83 -20.17
CA LEU A 14 29.21 -18.87 -20.75
C LEU A 14 28.84 -18.49 -22.18
N ALA A 15 29.19 -19.38 -23.08
CA ALA A 15 29.09 -19.25 -24.51
C ALA A 15 27.62 -19.04 -24.96
N ASN A 16 27.49 -18.16 -25.92
CA ASN A 16 26.31 -17.89 -26.73
C ASN A 16 25.90 -19.15 -27.51
N THR A 17 24.89 -19.88 -27.01
CA THR A 17 24.17 -20.89 -27.83
C THR A 17 22.77 -20.34 -28.03
N GLY A 18 22.43 -20.05 -29.27
CA GLY A 18 21.20 -19.48 -29.75
C GLY A 18 19.96 -20.22 -29.21
N MET A 19 19.15 -19.47 -28.50
CA MET A 19 17.71 -19.71 -28.35
C MET A 19 17.00 -18.46 -28.77
N GLU A 20 16.41 -18.53 -29.97
CA GLU A 20 15.52 -17.52 -30.51
C GLU A 20 14.32 -17.32 -29.58
N GLY A 21 14.08 -16.08 -29.22
CA GLY A 21 12.72 -15.57 -29.00
C GLY A 21 12.04 -15.90 -27.69
N PHE A 22 12.71 -15.89 -26.53
CA PHE A 22 12.04 -15.69 -25.24
C PHE A 22 12.29 -14.24 -24.80
N THR A 23 11.44 -13.33 -25.25
CA THR A 23 11.32 -12.03 -24.58
C THR A 23 10.73 -12.33 -23.19
N MET A 24 11.58 -12.37 -22.18
CA MET A 24 11.10 -12.24 -20.81
C MET A 24 10.46 -10.86 -20.75
N GLU A 25 9.11 -10.79 -20.77
CA GLU A 25 8.41 -9.63 -20.26
C GLU A 25 9.00 -9.38 -18.87
N GLU A 26 9.57 -8.20 -18.64
CA GLU A 26 10.12 -7.85 -17.33
C GLU A 26 8.99 -8.05 -16.33
N GLN A 27 9.16 -9.01 -15.42
CA GLN A 27 8.13 -9.38 -14.47
C GLN A 27 7.87 -8.18 -13.56
N LYS A 28 6.72 -7.54 -13.72
CA LYS A 28 6.33 -6.39 -12.90
C LYS A 28 6.28 -6.80 -11.45
N VAL A 29 6.80 -5.96 -10.58
CA VAL A 29 6.75 -6.14 -9.13
C VAL A 29 5.92 -5.02 -8.52
N ILE A 30 4.88 -5.38 -7.79
CA ILE A 30 3.98 -4.45 -7.12
C ILE A 30 4.09 -4.70 -5.63
N ILE A 31 4.42 -3.67 -4.87
CA ILE A 31 4.59 -3.78 -3.41
C ILE A 31 3.50 -2.95 -2.74
N THR A 32 2.70 -3.56 -1.87
CA THR A 32 1.71 -2.85 -1.07
C THR A 32 2.12 -2.79 0.38
N ILE A 33 2.07 -1.61 1.00
CA ILE A 33 2.52 -1.40 2.38
C ILE A 33 1.38 -0.88 3.24
N ALA A 34 0.83 -1.74 4.09
CA ALA A 34 0.02 -1.34 5.22
C ALA A 34 0.91 -1.10 6.46
N ARG A 35 0.53 -0.19 7.36
CA ARG A 35 1.45 0.24 8.43
C ARG A 35 0.74 0.84 9.63
N GLN A 36 1.26 0.59 10.82
CA GLN A 36 0.91 1.33 12.04
C GLN A 36 1.50 2.74 12.01
N TYR A 37 0.90 3.66 12.78
CA TYR A 37 1.45 5.00 12.95
C TYR A 37 2.78 4.95 13.72
N GLY A 38 3.76 5.69 13.25
CA GLY A 38 5.11 5.71 13.86
C GLY A 38 6.00 4.52 13.53
N SER A 39 5.50 3.43 12.90
CA SER A 39 6.29 2.25 12.56
C SER A 39 7.37 2.48 11.49
N GLY A 40 7.32 3.60 10.78
CA GLY A 40 8.25 3.89 9.67
C GLY A 40 7.79 3.37 8.31
N GLY A 41 6.65 2.72 8.20
CA GLY A 41 6.21 2.07 6.95
C GLY A 41 6.15 2.99 5.72
N LYS A 42 5.81 4.28 5.88
CA LYS A 42 5.89 5.25 4.77
C LYS A 42 7.35 5.46 4.32
N THR A 43 8.26 5.66 5.26
CA THR A 43 9.69 5.86 4.98
C THR A 43 10.29 4.62 4.31
N ILE A 44 9.98 3.42 4.85
CA ILE A 44 10.43 2.14 4.27
C ILE A 44 9.95 2.02 2.83
N GLY A 45 8.68 2.33 2.55
CA GLY A 45 8.13 2.25 1.20
C GLY A 45 8.78 3.23 0.23
N GLN A 46 9.08 4.44 0.68
CA GLN A 46 9.79 5.44 -0.13
C GLN A 46 11.23 5.01 -0.43
N MET A 47 11.99 4.58 0.57
CA MET A 47 13.36 4.07 0.38
C MET A 47 13.38 2.86 -0.55
N LEU A 48 12.45 1.92 -0.38
CA LEU A 48 12.35 0.74 -1.23
C LEU A 48 12.05 1.11 -2.69
N ALA A 49 11.18 2.10 -2.92
CA ALA A 49 10.88 2.60 -4.25
C ALA A 49 12.10 3.29 -4.89
N GLU A 50 12.85 4.07 -4.11
CA GLU A 50 14.11 4.70 -4.54
C GLU A 50 15.17 3.66 -4.91
N ASP A 51 15.41 2.66 -4.04
CA ASP A 51 16.38 1.58 -4.28
C ASP A 51 16.05 0.73 -5.52
N LEU A 52 14.75 0.47 -5.75
CA LEU A 52 14.27 -0.29 -6.90
C LEU A 52 14.05 0.58 -8.15
N GLN A 53 14.20 1.90 -8.05
CA GLN A 53 13.93 2.87 -9.12
C GLN A 53 12.50 2.76 -9.69
N ILE A 54 11.51 2.53 -8.84
CA ILE A 54 10.09 2.44 -9.19
C ILE A 54 9.28 3.52 -8.47
N PRO A 55 8.14 3.96 -9.03
CA PRO A 55 7.30 4.97 -8.39
C PRO A 55 6.67 4.49 -7.07
N CYS A 56 6.41 5.47 -6.17
CA CYS A 56 5.75 5.24 -4.88
C CYS A 56 4.48 6.09 -4.78
N TYR A 57 3.34 5.45 -4.62
CA TYR A 57 2.02 6.07 -4.58
C TYR A 57 1.39 6.02 -3.19
N SER A 58 0.85 7.11 -2.72
CA SER A 58 0.14 7.25 -1.45
C SER A 58 -1.06 8.18 -1.58
N ILE A 59 -0.88 9.48 -1.29
CA ILE A 59 -1.92 10.51 -1.40
C ILE A 59 -2.20 10.87 -2.87
N GLU A 60 -1.23 10.67 -3.72
CA GLU A 60 -1.25 10.97 -5.16
C GLU A 60 -2.41 10.27 -5.87
N ILE A 61 -2.82 9.10 -5.38
CA ILE A 61 -3.97 8.34 -5.87
C ILE A 61 -5.26 9.17 -5.82
N LEU A 62 -5.43 10.04 -4.80
CA LEU A 62 -6.64 10.88 -4.69
C LEU A 62 -6.70 11.92 -5.81
N ARG A 63 -5.55 12.54 -6.11
CA ARG A 63 -5.46 13.49 -7.21
C ARG A 63 -5.73 12.81 -8.54
N MET A 64 -5.12 11.65 -8.79
CA MET A 64 -5.33 10.88 -10.02
C MET A 64 -6.79 10.43 -10.16
N ALA A 65 -7.43 10.00 -9.08
CA ALA A 65 -8.85 9.64 -9.08
C ALA A 65 -9.76 10.87 -9.32
N SER A 66 -9.37 12.04 -8.83
CA SER A 66 -10.04 13.31 -9.12
C SER A 66 -9.93 13.69 -10.60
N GLU A 67 -8.75 13.59 -11.18
CA GLU A 67 -8.50 13.86 -12.59
C GLU A 67 -9.27 12.90 -13.51
N ASP A 68 -9.32 11.62 -13.18
CA ASP A 68 -10.03 10.59 -13.95
C ASP A 68 -11.56 10.72 -13.87
N SER A 69 -12.10 11.04 -12.69
CA SER A 69 -13.54 11.11 -12.45
C SER A 69 -14.16 12.48 -12.75
N GLY A 70 -13.36 13.54 -12.74
CA GLY A 70 -13.84 14.94 -12.71
C GLY A 70 -14.42 15.37 -11.35
N ILE A 71 -14.37 14.51 -10.33
CA ILE A 71 -14.83 14.84 -8.97
C ILE A 71 -13.75 15.64 -8.24
N ASN A 72 -14.13 16.73 -7.57
CA ASN A 72 -13.17 17.56 -6.83
C ASN A 72 -12.37 16.74 -5.80
N GLU A 73 -11.06 16.85 -5.80
CA GLU A 73 -10.14 16.14 -4.89
C GLU A 73 -10.49 16.34 -3.41
N MET A 74 -11.03 17.50 -3.05
CA MET A 74 -11.47 17.78 -1.67
C MET A 74 -12.53 16.77 -1.19
N LEU A 75 -13.40 16.27 -2.08
CA LEU A 75 -14.41 15.25 -1.71
C LEU A 75 -13.76 13.91 -1.38
N PHE A 76 -12.70 13.52 -2.07
CA PHE A 76 -11.93 12.33 -1.71
C PHE A 76 -11.28 12.47 -0.32
N ASN A 77 -10.69 13.62 -0.03
CA ASN A 77 -10.13 13.91 1.29
C ASN A 77 -11.21 13.94 2.40
N GLN A 78 -12.38 14.53 2.12
CA GLN A 78 -13.50 14.56 3.06
C GLN A 78 -14.12 13.16 3.28
N ALA A 79 -14.18 12.33 2.27
CA ALA A 79 -14.64 10.94 2.41
C ALA A 79 -13.74 10.16 3.37
N ASP A 80 -12.44 10.31 3.25
CA ASP A 80 -11.47 9.77 4.20
C ASP A 80 -11.70 10.31 5.63
N GLU A 81 -12.07 11.59 5.78
CA GLU A 81 -12.32 12.19 7.09
C GLU A 81 -13.67 11.81 7.71
N LYS A 82 -14.72 11.66 6.90
CA LYS A 82 -16.04 11.23 7.37
C LYS A 82 -16.02 9.83 7.97
N LEU A 83 -15.21 8.92 7.43
CA LEU A 83 -15.03 7.59 7.99
C LEU A 83 -14.39 7.59 9.38
N LYS A 84 -13.70 8.67 9.78
CA LYS A 84 -13.18 8.84 11.15
C LYS A 84 -14.28 8.91 12.22
N GLY A 85 -15.54 9.13 11.83
CA GLY A 85 -16.69 9.24 12.73
C GLY A 85 -17.71 8.11 12.64
N ILE A 86 -17.54 7.18 11.69
CA ILE A 86 -18.48 6.07 11.52
C ILE A 86 -18.16 5.01 12.58
N HIS A 87 -19.09 4.84 13.52
CA HIS A 87 -18.99 3.81 14.55
C HIS A 87 -19.05 2.41 13.94
N LEU A 88 -18.31 1.47 14.54
CA LEU A 88 -18.13 0.04 14.26
C LEU A 88 -19.40 -0.80 13.99
N PHE A 89 -20.58 -0.22 13.97
CA PHE A 89 -21.86 -0.94 13.81
C PHE A 89 -22.47 -0.88 12.41
N SER A 90 -21.90 -0.11 11.48
CA SER A 90 -22.29 -0.24 10.08
C SER A 90 -21.65 -1.50 9.51
N LYS A 91 -22.48 -2.50 9.21
CA LYS A 91 -22.06 -3.68 8.45
C LYS A 91 -21.23 -3.21 7.25
N ALA A 92 -20.10 -3.88 7.01
CA ALA A 92 -19.32 -3.69 5.80
C ALA A 92 -20.26 -3.67 4.59
N LYS A 93 -20.57 -2.48 4.11
CA LYS A 93 -21.63 -2.29 3.10
C LYS A 93 -21.15 -2.58 1.69
N GLY A 94 -19.87 -2.60 1.48
CA GLY A 94 -19.37 -2.65 0.14
C GLY A 94 -17.99 -3.26 0.04
N VAL A 95 -17.92 -4.56 0.03
CA VAL A 95 -16.78 -5.18 -0.64
C VAL A 95 -16.72 -4.58 -2.04
N TYR A 96 -15.62 -3.88 -2.35
CA TYR A 96 -15.38 -3.31 -3.67
C TYR A 96 -15.72 -4.31 -4.79
N GLN A 97 -16.66 -3.95 -5.64
CA GLN A 97 -17.15 -4.82 -6.74
C GLN A 97 -16.54 -4.46 -8.10
N GLY A 98 -15.58 -3.55 -8.15
CA GLY A 98 -14.87 -3.20 -9.38
C GLY A 98 -15.60 -2.25 -10.33
N LYS A 99 -16.75 -1.69 -9.94
CA LYS A 99 -17.54 -0.81 -10.80
C LYS A 99 -17.59 0.60 -10.27
N VAL A 100 -17.29 1.58 -11.11
CA VAL A 100 -17.52 3.00 -10.83
C VAL A 100 -18.93 3.39 -11.25
N ILE A 101 -19.55 4.31 -10.50
CA ILE A 101 -20.84 4.90 -10.81
C ILE A 101 -20.58 6.11 -11.72
N PRO A 102 -21.23 6.20 -12.90
CA PRO A 102 -20.98 7.29 -13.83
C PRO A 102 -21.63 8.61 -13.35
N PRO A 103 -21.21 9.77 -13.95
CA PRO A 103 -21.64 11.10 -13.52
C PRO A 103 -23.16 11.35 -13.49
N GLU A 104 -23.90 10.70 -14.37
CA GLU A 104 -25.34 10.89 -14.52
C GLU A 104 -26.15 10.12 -13.48
N SER A 105 -25.51 9.30 -12.65
CA SER A 105 -26.19 8.41 -11.72
C SER A 105 -26.23 8.96 -10.30
N ASP A 106 -27.30 8.65 -9.58
CA ASP A 106 -27.37 8.88 -8.15
C ASP A 106 -26.23 8.16 -7.42
N GLY A 107 -25.55 8.86 -6.51
CA GLY A 107 -24.43 8.31 -5.77
C GLY A 107 -23.05 8.47 -6.45
N PHE A 108 -22.96 9.22 -7.55
CA PHE A 108 -21.69 9.52 -8.22
C PHE A 108 -20.60 10.05 -7.24
N VAL A 109 -20.97 10.93 -6.31
CA VAL A 109 -20.08 11.48 -5.26
C VAL A 109 -20.20 10.75 -3.91
N SER A 110 -20.76 9.53 -3.90
CA SER A 110 -20.83 8.74 -2.67
C SER A 110 -19.43 8.28 -2.21
N ASN A 111 -19.22 8.10 -0.91
CA ASN A 111 -17.94 7.62 -0.37
C ASN A 111 -17.51 6.29 -1.01
N ASP A 112 -18.47 5.40 -1.27
CA ASP A 112 -18.21 4.11 -1.90
C ASP A 112 -17.71 4.28 -3.34
N ASN A 113 -18.29 5.21 -4.10
CA ASN A 113 -17.84 5.47 -5.47
C ASN A 113 -16.50 6.20 -5.52
N LEU A 114 -16.23 7.09 -4.58
CA LEU A 114 -14.91 7.71 -4.42
C LEU A 114 -13.83 6.66 -4.15
N PHE A 115 -14.14 5.64 -3.34
CA PHE A 115 -13.24 4.50 -3.16
C PHE A 115 -13.10 3.67 -4.45
N ASN A 116 -14.18 3.47 -5.20
CA ASN A 116 -14.15 2.74 -6.47
C ASN A 116 -13.23 3.41 -7.50
N TYR A 117 -13.24 4.73 -7.59
CA TYR A 117 -12.31 5.47 -8.45
C TYR A 117 -10.87 5.32 -7.99
N GLN A 118 -10.58 5.40 -6.69
CA GLN A 118 -9.24 5.12 -6.17
C GLN A 118 -8.79 3.70 -6.53
N ALA A 119 -9.66 2.72 -6.38
CA ALA A 119 -9.36 1.33 -6.69
C ALA A 119 -9.15 1.09 -8.20
N LYS A 120 -9.88 1.80 -9.06
CA LYS A 120 -9.66 1.82 -10.50
C LYS A 120 -8.24 2.29 -10.83
N ILE A 121 -7.84 3.45 -10.31
CA ILE A 121 -6.50 4.01 -10.53
C ILE A 121 -5.40 3.06 -10.02
N ILE A 122 -5.57 2.46 -8.84
CA ILE A 122 -4.59 1.48 -8.31
C ILE A 122 -4.42 0.29 -9.25
N ARG A 123 -5.50 -0.24 -9.83
CA ARG A 123 -5.43 -1.34 -10.80
C ARG A 123 -4.75 -0.93 -12.09
N GLU A 124 -5.11 0.23 -12.64
CA GLU A 124 -4.54 0.74 -13.89
C GLU A 124 -3.04 0.99 -13.77
N ILE A 125 -2.56 1.50 -12.63
CA ILE A 125 -1.12 1.66 -12.37
C ILE A 125 -0.45 0.28 -12.30
N ALA A 126 -1.01 -0.65 -11.53
CA ALA A 126 -0.46 -1.99 -11.36
C ALA A 126 -0.41 -2.80 -12.68
N GLU A 127 -1.30 -2.50 -13.63
CA GLU A 127 -1.25 -3.09 -14.98
C GLU A 127 -0.16 -2.47 -15.86
N LYS A 128 0.26 -1.23 -15.58
CA LYS A 128 1.20 -0.49 -16.44
C LYS A 128 2.65 -0.66 -16.00
N GLU A 129 2.93 -0.62 -14.68
CA GLU A 129 4.29 -0.49 -14.18
C GLU A 129 4.52 -1.20 -12.83
N SER A 130 5.78 -1.46 -12.51
CA SER A 130 6.22 -1.82 -11.16
C SER A 130 6.10 -0.61 -10.25
N CYS A 131 5.59 -0.79 -9.02
CA CYS A 131 5.38 0.33 -8.12
C CYS A 131 5.21 -0.08 -6.65
N VAL A 132 5.29 0.90 -5.76
CA VAL A 132 4.97 0.75 -4.33
C VAL A 132 3.68 1.52 -4.03
N PHE A 133 2.70 0.87 -3.42
CA PHE A 133 1.50 1.51 -2.88
C PHE A 133 1.55 1.58 -1.36
N ILE A 134 1.28 2.74 -0.77
CA ILE A 134 1.24 2.92 0.67
C ILE A 134 -0.19 3.11 1.16
N GLY A 135 -0.78 2.04 1.72
CA GLY A 135 -2.15 2.03 2.24
C GLY A 135 -3.22 1.90 1.16
N ARG A 136 -4.35 2.60 1.34
CA ARG A 136 -5.48 2.64 0.39
C ARG A 136 -6.14 1.29 0.10
N CYS A 137 -5.98 0.31 0.97
CA CYS A 137 -6.42 -1.07 0.75
C CYS A 137 -5.85 -1.70 -0.54
N ALA A 138 -4.68 -1.22 -1.02
CA ALA A 138 -4.09 -1.70 -2.26
C ALA A 138 -3.83 -3.21 -2.24
N ASP A 139 -3.44 -3.75 -1.09
CA ASP A 139 -3.28 -5.19 -0.85
C ASP A 139 -4.58 -5.98 -1.10
N PHE A 140 -5.73 -5.41 -0.76
CA PHE A 140 -7.02 -6.04 -1.01
C PHE A 140 -7.49 -5.84 -2.46
N ILE A 141 -7.31 -4.63 -3.00
CA ILE A 141 -7.70 -4.29 -4.38
C ILE A 141 -6.95 -5.18 -5.38
N LEU A 142 -5.69 -5.49 -5.10
CA LEU A 142 -4.78 -6.25 -5.97
C LEU A 142 -4.57 -7.71 -5.51
N LYS A 143 -5.39 -8.23 -4.61
CA LYS A 143 -5.23 -9.54 -3.97
C LYS A 143 -5.13 -10.73 -4.94
N ASP A 144 -5.69 -10.59 -6.12
CA ASP A 144 -5.72 -11.63 -7.15
C ASP A 144 -4.59 -11.46 -8.19
N ASN A 145 -3.74 -10.43 -8.04
CA ASN A 145 -2.59 -10.22 -8.92
C ASN A 145 -1.36 -10.98 -8.38
N PRO A 146 -0.80 -11.92 -9.14
CA PRO A 146 0.31 -12.78 -8.70
C PRO A 146 1.62 -12.02 -8.49
N ASN A 147 1.76 -10.82 -9.04
CA ASN A 147 2.96 -9.99 -8.96
C ASN A 147 2.97 -9.06 -7.72
N VAL A 148 1.99 -9.21 -6.82
CA VAL A 148 1.85 -8.36 -5.65
C VAL A 148 2.52 -8.98 -4.43
N VAL A 149 3.41 -8.21 -3.81
CA VAL A 149 3.96 -8.47 -2.48
C VAL A 149 3.28 -7.54 -1.49
N SER A 150 2.53 -8.11 -0.54
CA SER A 150 1.83 -7.33 0.49
C SER A 150 2.61 -7.35 1.80
N VAL A 151 2.91 -6.16 2.33
CA VAL A 151 3.69 -5.99 3.56
C VAL A 151 2.89 -5.21 4.59
N PHE A 152 2.91 -5.65 5.83
CA PHE A 152 2.41 -4.91 6.98
C PHE A 152 3.56 -4.50 7.90
N VAL A 153 3.81 -3.20 8.01
CA VAL A 153 4.89 -2.66 8.85
C VAL A 153 4.35 -2.29 10.22
N HIS A 154 4.86 -2.94 11.26
CA HIS A 154 4.57 -2.64 12.65
C HIS A 154 5.86 -2.54 13.45
N ALA A 155 5.79 -1.92 14.63
CA ALA A 155 6.90 -1.84 15.57
C ALA A 155 6.40 -1.74 17.02
N PRO A 156 7.25 -1.98 18.02
CA PRO A 156 6.89 -1.78 19.43
C PRO A 156 6.33 -0.36 19.66
N LYS A 157 5.34 -0.25 20.53
CA LYS A 157 4.63 1.00 20.79
C LYS A 157 5.56 2.14 21.18
N ASP A 158 6.54 1.87 22.04
CA ASP A 158 7.48 2.87 22.53
C ASP A 158 8.39 3.39 21.41
N TYR A 159 8.83 2.51 20.50
CA TYR A 159 9.57 2.89 19.31
C TYR A 159 8.72 3.80 18.39
N CYS A 160 7.47 3.41 18.14
CA CYS A 160 6.54 4.22 17.35
C CYS A 160 6.30 5.59 17.97
N LEU A 161 6.15 5.66 19.30
CA LEU A 161 5.95 6.89 20.04
C LEU A 161 7.15 7.82 19.95
N GLN A 162 8.35 7.32 20.17
CA GLN A 162 9.59 8.12 20.05
C GLN A 162 9.72 8.73 18.66
N ARG A 163 9.58 7.92 17.61
CA ARG A 163 9.64 8.41 16.22
C ARG A 163 8.55 9.44 15.90
N ALA A 164 7.38 9.30 16.48
CA ALA A 164 6.29 10.23 16.28
C ALA A 164 6.55 11.59 16.97
N LEU A 165 7.09 11.56 18.18
CA LEU A 165 7.45 12.75 18.95
C LEU A 165 8.59 13.55 18.29
N GLU A 166 9.61 12.89 17.72
CA GLU A 166 10.69 13.55 16.98
C GLU A 166 10.20 14.44 15.82
N ARG A 167 9.00 14.20 15.31
CA ARG A 167 8.42 14.86 14.14
C ARG A 167 7.22 15.74 14.47
N SER A 168 6.96 15.98 15.74
CA SER A 168 5.76 16.69 16.20
C SER A 168 6.06 17.53 17.42
N SER A 169 5.30 18.63 17.59
CA SER A 169 5.30 19.44 18.79
C SER A 169 4.32 18.96 19.87
N MET A 170 3.63 17.85 19.64
CA MET A 170 2.69 17.27 20.62
C MET A 170 3.42 16.72 21.83
N ASN A 171 2.81 16.80 23.03
CA ASN A 171 3.29 16.06 24.17
C ASN A 171 2.97 14.57 24.05
N GLU A 172 3.60 13.74 24.88
CA GLU A 172 3.46 12.29 24.85
C GLU A 172 2.02 11.80 24.93
N LYS A 173 1.22 12.38 25.85
CA LYS A 173 -0.18 12.00 26.07
C LYS A 173 -1.07 12.32 24.84
N GLU A 174 -0.82 13.45 24.22
CA GLU A 174 -1.50 13.86 22.97
C GLU A 174 -1.10 12.95 21.83
N MET A 175 0.20 12.66 21.70
CA MET A 175 0.73 11.78 20.66
C MET A 175 0.17 10.36 20.78
N LEU A 176 0.12 9.77 21.96
CA LEU A 176 -0.48 8.46 22.20
C LEU A 176 -1.95 8.40 21.76
N ARG A 177 -2.72 9.46 22.06
CA ARG A 177 -4.12 9.56 21.62
C ARG A 177 -4.22 9.68 20.10
N PHE A 178 -3.35 10.50 19.51
CA PHE A 178 -3.31 10.69 18.06
C PHE A 178 -2.94 9.40 17.31
N MET A 179 -1.94 8.68 17.78
CA MET A 179 -1.53 7.37 17.24
C MET A 179 -2.69 6.37 17.28
N ALA A 180 -3.30 6.20 18.45
CA ALA A 180 -4.42 5.28 18.64
C ALA A 180 -5.62 5.63 17.74
N LYS A 181 -5.95 6.93 17.63
CA LYS A 181 -7.03 7.41 16.75
C LYS A 181 -6.71 7.14 15.28
N THR A 182 -5.47 7.35 14.86
CA THR A 182 -5.03 7.15 13.48
C THR A 182 -5.06 5.68 13.10
N ASP A 183 -4.56 4.80 13.96
CA ASP A 183 -4.53 3.36 13.67
C ASP A 183 -5.94 2.76 13.73
N LYS A 184 -6.77 3.22 14.67
CA LYS A 184 -8.19 2.86 14.68
C LYS A 184 -8.88 3.27 13.38
N TYR A 185 -8.67 4.50 12.91
CA TYR A 185 -9.21 4.97 11.63
C TYR A 185 -8.77 4.09 10.46
N ARG A 186 -7.49 3.73 10.38
CA ARG A 186 -6.98 2.84 9.32
C ARG A 186 -7.62 1.45 9.37
N SER A 187 -7.78 0.92 10.58
CA SER A 187 -8.44 -0.36 10.81
C SER A 187 -9.92 -0.31 10.39
N ASP A 188 -10.65 0.73 10.80
CA ASP A 188 -12.06 0.91 10.46
C ASP A 188 -12.25 1.11 8.94
N TYR A 189 -11.40 1.90 8.29
CA TYR A 189 -11.36 2.11 6.84
C TYR A 189 -11.15 0.80 6.10
N TYR A 190 -10.14 0.04 6.51
CA TYR A 190 -9.82 -1.25 5.91
C TYR A 190 -10.97 -2.25 6.08
N HIS A 191 -11.52 -2.34 7.30
CA HIS A 191 -12.66 -3.23 7.57
C HIS A 191 -13.90 -2.84 6.76
N TYR A 192 -14.20 -1.56 6.65
CA TYR A 192 -15.37 -1.07 5.91
C TYR A 192 -15.33 -1.46 4.44
N TYR A 193 -14.19 -1.26 3.77
CA TYR A 193 -14.07 -1.54 2.34
C TYR A 193 -13.71 -2.98 1.98
N THR A 194 -13.13 -3.74 2.88
CA THR A 194 -12.64 -5.09 2.60
C THR A 194 -13.41 -6.19 3.32
N GLY A 195 -14.13 -5.87 4.38
CA GLY A 195 -14.72 -6.84 5.29
C GLY A 195 -13.71 -7.63 6.13
N ARG A 196 -12.42 -7.32 6.03
CA ARG A 196 -11.31 -8.03 6.69
C ARG A 196 -10.78 -7.25 7.89
N ASN A 197 -10.10 -7.94 8.79
CA ASN A 197 -9.38 -7.31 9.89
C ASN A 197 -8.02 -6.80 9.41
N TRP A 198 -7.71 -5.53 9.72
CA TRP A 198 -6.46 -4.89 9.31
C TRP A 198 -5.21 -5.53 9.93
N LEU A 199 -5.32 -6.04 11.16
CA LEU A 199 -4.26 -6.72 11.92
C LEU A 199 -4.51 -8.24 12.05
N GLY A 200 -5.24 -8.87 11.13
CA GLY A 200 -5.56 -10.29 11.21
C GLY A 200 -4.31 -11.17 11.11
N PHE A 201 -4.15 -12.11 12.05
CA PHE A 201 -3.06 -13.10 12.04
C PHE A 201 -3.06 -13.93 10.76
N GLU A 202 -4.24 -14.18 10.19
CA GLU A 202 -4.41 -14.91 8.93
C GLU A 202 -3.65 -14.24 7.78
N LYS A 203 -3.70 -12.90 7.70
CA LYS A 203 -2.96 -12.13 6.70
C LYS A 203 -1.44 -12.32 6.86
N CYS A 204 -0.93 -12.23 8.08
CA CYS A 204 0.50 -12.46 8.36
C CYS A 204 0.94 -13.89 7.98
N VAL A 205 0.10 -14.88 8.25
CA VAL A 205 0.37 -16.28 7.88
C VAL A 205 0.43 -16.46 6.37
N GLU A 206 -0.50 -15.86 5.62
CA GLU A 206 -0.50 -15.93 4.16
C GLU A 206 0.72 -15.22 3.55
N GLU A 207 1.11 -14.07 4.06
CA GLU A 207 2.30 -13.33 3.63
C GLU A 207 3.58 -14.12 3.88
N ILE A 208 3.71 -14.77 5.07
CA ILE A 208 4.84 -15.63 5.39
C ILE A 208 4.89 -16.86 4.47
N LYS A 209 3.77 -17.50 4.20
CA LYS A 209 3.69 -18.64 3.27
C LYS A 209 4.09 -18.23 1.85
N ALA A 210 3.62 -17.08 1.38
CA ALA A 210 3.99 -16.55 0.07
C ALA A 210 5.51 -16.30 -0.03
N TYR A 211 6.10 -15.67 1.00
CA TYR A 211 7.54 -15.44 1.07
C TYR A 211 8.34 -16.75 1.06
N ILE A 212 7.93 -17.73 1.87
CA ILE A 212 8.58 -19.05 1.92
C ILE A 212 8.52 -19.74 0.56
N LYS A 213 7.36 -19.70 -0.10
CA LYS A 213 7.18 -20.31 -1.42
C LYS A 213 8.11 -19.70 -2.46
N VAL A 214 8.27 -18.37 -2.46
CA VAL A 214 9.18 -17.69 -3.42
C VAL A 214 10.65 -17.95 -3.10
N ARG A 215 11.01 -18.04 -1.81
CA ARG A 215 12.40 -18.16 -1.37
C ARG A 215 12.96 -19.58 -1.50
N PHE A 216 12.11 -20.60 -1.39
CA PHE A 216 12.50 -22.02 -1.27
C PHE A 216 11.89 -22.92 -2.36
N SER A 217 11.27 -22.37 -3.40
CA SER A 217 10.89 -23.06 -4.63
C SER A 217 11.92 -22.85 -5.71
#